data_4ef01dedd2066eeb064e8fdf99432375
#
_entry.id   4ef01dedd2066eeb064e8fdf99432375
#
_cell.length_a   1.000
_cell.length_b   1.000
_cell.length_c   1.000
_cell.angle_alpha   90.00
_cell.angle_beta   90.00
_cell.angle_gamma   90.00
#
_symmetry.space_group_name_H-M   'P 1'
#
loop_
_entity.id
_entity.type
_entity.pdbx_description
1 polymer ?
#
loop_
_entity_poly.entity_id
_entity_poly.type
_entity_poly.pdbx_seq_one_letter_code
_entity_poly.pdbx_strand_id
1 'polypeptide(L)'
;MGFIDLKPIIRLTEVGEKLLSEVRIHETIAKQLFKFQLPSPFHKIPADRGFGVRPYLELLRLTKELGNLSKTEIAIFFVQMTHYNKFNSVIAVIKKFREDAKKNIGNRKAFIEERFTKEILKIYAADIKTNNLKTRESGDASLAKFIKTKRSNHIDYADAFMRYLRATQLITFDKKTFRMIIAPSRVTEVNYILKNVERNAVVYKTEADYKEYLFSRTSLLLLTDNRKYLEKQLSKLSVKFDAKASIDSLKDLLEATEREMISVAIQQTEVSLKNYKEFDDVIEVFEKITKKEVPDPPLYLEWNIWRALVMMNYAKEVRGNFAIDLDGVPLNTALGNMPDIEAEYDGFKVIVEVTMSSGNKQYEMEGEPVARHFGKIQNNSAVPVYCIFVAPKISEGALAHFFNLNRFNTKAYGGKTRIIPMSLSQFIAFVTIAKDKSFNHSKILKTYLDSMIKNNQSVDDETIWSQQIHNSIPVWVS
;
A
#
# COMPACT_ATOMS: atom_id res chain seq x y z
N MET A 1 -15.52 2.05 -13.03
CA MET A 1 -15.81 2.69 -11.72
C MET A 1 -16.74 3.92 -11.86
N GLY A 2 -16.94 4.46 -13.07
CA GLY A 2 -17.90 5.53 -13.31
C GLY A 2 -17.42 6.94 -12.91
N PHE A 3 -16.14 7.16 -12.73
CA PHE A 3 -15.59 8.51 -12.47
C PHE A 3 -15.49 9.35 -13.73
N ILE A 4 -15.37 8.71 -14.88
CA ILE A 4 -15.27 9.35 -16.19
C ILE A 4 -16.28 8.71 -17.11
N ASP A 5 -17.06 9.53 -17.84
CA ASP A 5 -17.84 9.11 -18.99
C ASP A 5 -16.99 9.28 -20.25
N LEU A 6 -16.83 8.19 -20.99
CA LEU A 6 -15.96 8.15 -22.18
C LEU A 6 -16.72 8.49 -23.48
N LYS A 7 -18.05 8.55 -23.46
CA LYS A 7 -18.89 8.73 -24.66
C LYS A 7 -20.08 9.64 -24.39
N PRO A 8 -20.46 10.49 -25.32
CA PRO A 8 -19.83 10.76 -26.63
C PRO A 8 -18.54 11.57 -26.53
N ILE A 9 -18.33 12.29 -25.42
CA ILE A 9 -17.17 13.13 -25.14
C ILE A 9 -16.62 12.72 -23.78
N ILE A 10 -15.30 12.68 -23.62
CA ILE A 10 -14.64 12.41 -22.35
C ILE A 10 -14.96 13.54 -21.37
N ARG A 11 -15.63 13.22 -20.28
CA ARG A 11 -15.97 14.17 -19.21
C ARG A 11 -15.97 13.51 -17.84
N LEU A 12 -15.75 14.31 -16.81
CA LEU A 12 -15.98 13.89 -15.43
C LEU A 12 -17.47 13.65 -15.20
N THR A 13 -17.77 12.68 -14.36
CA THR A 13 -19.12 12.46 -13.82
C THR A 13 -19.24 13.18 -12.48
N GLU A 14 -20.47 13.30 -11.94
CA GLU A 14 -20.69 13.85 -10.58
C GLU A 14 -19.81 13.18 -9.52
N VAL A 15 -19.64 11.85 -9.60
CA VAL A 15 -18.77 11.12 -8.67
C VAL A 15 -17.29 11.31 -8.98
N GLY A 16 -16.93 11.59 -10.23
CA GLY A 16 -15.58 11.97 -10.64
C GLY A 16 -15.18 13.33 -10.08
N GLU A 17 -16.06 14.32 -10.18
CA GLU A 17 -15.88 15.65 -9.58
C GLU A 17 -15.75 15.56 -8.05
N LYS A 18 -16.59 14.72 -7.40
CA LYS A 18 -16.50 14.49 -5.96
C LYS A 18 -15.18 13.84 -5.56
N LEU A 19 -14.66 12.92 -6.36
CA LEU A 19 -13.35 12.31 -6.12
C LEU A 19 -12.22 13.35 -6.18
N LEU A 20 -12.26 14.23 -7.21
CA LEU A 20 -11.26 15.29 -7.38
C LEU A 20 -11.35 16.41 -6.33
N SER A 21 -12.48 16.55 -5.63
CA SER A 21 -12.58 17.48 -4.50
C SER A 21 -11.75 17.06 -3.28
N GLU A 22 -11.16 15.85 -3.30
CA GLU A 22 -10.35 15.26 -2.22
C GLU A 22 -11.05 15.17 -0.85
N VAL A 23 -12.37 15.40 -0.81
CA VAL A 23 -13.17 15.34 0.41
C VAL A 23 -13.81 13.96 0.54
N ARG A 24 -13.49 13.25 1.62
CA ARG A 24 -14.02 11.92 1.94
C ARG A 24 -13.88 10.93 0.77
N ILE A 25 -12.67 10.84 0.22
CA ILE A 25 -12.32 9.98 -0.92
C ILE A 25 -12.74 8.53 -0.65
N HIS A 26 -12.52 8.02 0.57
CA HIS A 26 -12.86 6.67 0.98
C HIS A 26 -14.36 6.35 0.84
N GLU A 27 -15.27 7.28 1.17
CA GLU A 27 -16.71 7.11 0.97
C GLU A 27 -17.08 7.05 -0.51
N THR A 28 -16.48 7.95 -1.31
CA THR A 28 -16.71 8.00 -2.76
C THR A 28 -16.26 6.71 -3.42
N ILE A 29 -15.08 6.19 -3.05
CA ILE A 29 -14.57 4.91 -3.53
C ILE A 29 -15.48 3.76 -3.07
N ALA A 30 -15.89 3.73 -1.79
CA ALA A 30 -16.77 2.70 -1.25
C ALA A 30 -18.10 2.61 -2.04
N LYS A 31 -18.77 3.74 -2.26
CA LYS A 31 -20.01 3.79 -3.06
C LYS A 31 -19.79 3.19 -4.44
N GLN A 32 -18.72 3.54 -5.13
CA GLN A 32 -18.46 3.06 -6.48
C GLN A 32 -18.06 1.57 -6.52
N LEU A 33 -17.30 1.08 -5.54
CA LEU A 33 -16.95 -0.34 -5.45
C LEU A 33 -18.18 -1.23 -5.21
N PHE A 34 -19.13 -0.79 -4.38
CA PHE A 34 -20.34 -1.58 -4.10
C PHE A 34 -21.42 -1.45 -5.18
N LYS A 35 -21.32 -0.44 -6.07
CA LYS A 35 -22.10 -0.37 -7.31
C LYS A 35 -21.55 -1.27 -8.41
N PHE A 36 -20.24 -1.54 -8.39
CA PHE A 36 -19.60 -2.35 -9.40
C PHE A 36 -20.14 -3.79 -9.39
N GLN A 37 -20.55 -4.26 -10.56
CA GLN A 37 -21.13 -5.59 -10.74
C GLN A 37 -20.71 -6.25 -12.04
N LEU A 38 -20.83 -7.57 -12.08
CA LEU A 38 -20.68 -8.39 -13.28
C LEU A 38 -21.89 -9.34 -13.40
N PRO A 39 -22.59 -9.38 -14.57
CA PRO A 39 -22.32 -8.59 -15.76
C PRO A 39 -22.70 -7.11 -15.58
N SER A 40 -22.19 -6.27 -16.48
CA SER A 40 -22.66 -4.88 -16.63
C SER A 40 -22.65 -4.51 -18.11
N PRO A 41 -23.40 -3.46 -18.54
CA PRO A 41 -23.41 -3.02 -19.94
C PRO A 41 -22.02 -2.66 -20.49
N PHE A 42 -21.06 -2.30 -19.62
CA PHE A 42 -19.67 -2.02 -20.02
C PHE A 42 -18.81 -3.29 -20.18
N HIS A 43 -19.23 -4.40 -19.59
CA HIS A 43 -18.52 -5.66 -19.64
C HIS A 43 -19.37 -6.64 -20.44
N LYS A 44 -19.05 -6.79 -21.72
CA LYS A 44 -19.73 -7.72 -22.63
C LYS A 44 -19.37 -9.17 -22.27
N ILE A 45 -19.89 -9.63 -21.13
CA ILE A 45 -19.70 -11.01 -20.69
C ILE A 45 -20.83 -11.85 -21.31
N PRO A 46 -20.52 -12.93 -22.05
CA PRO A 46 -21.51 -13.84 -22.57
C PRO A 46 -22.42 -14.40 -21.46
N ALA A 47 -23.73 -14.47 -21.72
CA ALA A 47 -24.72 -14.93 -20.74
C ALA A 47 -24.50 -16.36 -20.27
N ASP A 48 -23.97 -17.22 -21.14
CA ASP A 48 -23.62 -18.61 -20.84
C ASP A 48 -22.50 -18.75 -19.81
N ARG A 49 -21.73 -17.70 -19.54
CA ARG A 49 -20.71 -17.70 -18.50
C ARG A 49 -21.27 -17.57 -17.09
N GLY A 50 -22.56 -17.34 -16.92
CA GLY A 50 -23.28 -17.38 -15.65
C GLY A 50 -22.73 -16.40 -14.59
N PHE A 51 -22.34 -15.18 -15.00
CA PHE A 51 -21.93 -14.14 -14.06
C PHE A 51 -23.17 -13.52 -13.40
N GLY A 52 -23.06 -13.29 -12.09
CA GLY A 52 -24.08 -12.64 -11.26
C GLY A 52 -23.48 -12.28 -9.92
N VAL A 53 -22.59 -11.26 -9.89
CA VAL A 53 -21.81 -10.96 -8.69
C VAL A 53 -21.51 -9.46 -8.56
N ARG A 54 -21.46 -8.98 -7.33
CA ARG A 54 -20.83 -7.71 -6.92
C ARG A 54 -19.50 -8.04 -6.21
N PRO A 55 -18.38 -8.07 -6.93
CA PRO A 55 -17.15 -8.69 -6.41
C PRO A 55 -16.67 -8.08 -5.09
N TYR A 56 -16.67 -6.76 -4.97
CA TYR A 56 -16.20 -6.08 -3.76
C TYR A 56 -17.12 -6.31 -2.56
N LEU A 57 -18.44 -6.38 -2.79
CA LEU A 57 -19.40 -6.70 -1.75
C LEU A 57 -19.21 -8.14 -1.23
N GLU A 58 -19.02 -9.09 -2.16
CA GLU A 58 -18.83 -10.49 -1.81
C GLU A 58 -17.46 -10.73 -1.15
N LEU A 59 -16.42 -10.00 -1.56
CA LEU A 59 -15.11 -10.08 -0.90
C LEU A 59 -15.18 -9.52 0.54
N LEU A 60 -15.89 -8.40 0.74
CA LEU A 60 -16.10 -7.84 2.08
C LEU A 60 -16.88 -8.83 2.97
N ARG A 61 -17.93 -9.47 2.42
CA ARG A 61 -18.71 -10.51 3.09
C ARG A 61 -17.86 -11.71 3.46
N LEU A 62 -17.02 -12.17 2.52
CA LEU A 62 -16.15 -13.33 2.71
C LEU A 62 -15.11 -13.06 3.80
N THR A 63 -14.54 -11.85 3.81
CA THR A 63 -13.59 -11.43 4.85
C THR A 63 -14.25 -11.45 6.24
N LYS A 64 -15.47 -10.94 6.34
CA LYS A 64 -16.22 -10.95 7.60
C LYS A 64 -16.54 -12.38 8.06
N GLU A 65 -17.00 -13.25 7.16
CA GLU A 65 -17.39 -14.62 7.47
C GLU A 65 -16.21 -15.50 7.90
N LEU A 66 -15.05 -15.34 7.25
CA LEU A 66 -13.85 -16.11 7.54
C LEU A 66 -12.96 -15.46 8.62
N GLY A 67 -13.30 -14.25 9.07
CA GLY A 67 -12.53 -13.44 10.01
C GLY A 67 -11.29 -12.77 9.39
N ASN A 68 -10.65 -13.43 8.44
CA ASN A 68 -9.51 -12.89 7.69
C ASN A 68 -9.33 -13.59 6.34
N LEU A 69 -8.56 -12.94 5.43
CA LEU A 69 -8.17 -13.52 4.13
C LEU A 69 -6.73 -13.16 3.77
N SER A 70 -6.00 -14.09 3.18
CA SER A 70 -4.70 -13.82 2.57
C SER A 70 -4.85 -13.49 1.08
N LYS A 71 -3.88 -12.75 0.51
CA LYS A 71 -3.77 -12.51 -0.95
C LYS A 71 -3.83 -13.82 -1.74
N THR A 72 -3.14 -14.86 -1.26
CA THR A 72 -3.13 -16.19 -1.85
C THR A 72 -4.52 -16.83 -1.91
N GLU A 73 -5.29 -16.77 -0.82
CA GLU A 73 -6.66 -17.30 -0.80
C GLU A 73 -7.59 -16.55 -1.74
N ILE A 74 -7.44 -15.22 -1.84
CA ILE A 74 -8.20 -14.42 -2.80
C ILE A 74 -7.83 -14.83 -4.23
N ALA A 75 -6.53 -14.94 -4.54
CA ALA A 75 -6.04 -15.29 -5.88
C ALA A 75 -6.47 -16.71 -6.32
N ILE A 76 -6.41 -17.68 -5.41
CA ILE A 76 -6.73 -19.06 -5.75
C ILE A 76 -8.24 -19.30 -5.82
N PHE A 77 -9.02 -18.77 -4.88
CA PHE A 77 -10.41 -19.19 -4.68
C PHE A 77 -11.43 -18.10 -4.94
N PHE A 78 -11.19 -16.85 -4.50
CA PHE A 78 -12.16 -15.77 -4.65
C PHE A 78 -12.28 -15.29 -6.10
N VAL A 79 -11.17 -15.16 -6.84
CA VAL A 79 -11.17 -14.72 -8.25
C VAL A 79 -12.07 -15.60 -9.13
N GLN A 80 -12.32 -16.85 -8.72
CA GLN A 80 -13.23 -17.79 -9.41
C GLN A 80 -14.72 -17.55 -9.12
N MET A 81 -15.05 -16.66 -8.18
CA MET A 81 -16.42 -16.43 -7.75
C MET A 81 -17.18 -15.55 -8.74
N THR A 82 -17.69 -16.15 -9.79
CA THR A 82 -18.45 -15.47 -10.85
C THR A 82 -19.90 -15.18 -10.50
N HIS A 83 -20.45 -15.85 -9.47
CA HIS A 83 -21.82 -15.69 -9.03
C HIS A 83 -21.93 -15.77 -7.51
N TYR A 84 -22.76 -14.92 -6.90
CA TYR A 84 -22.92 -14.87 -5.44
C TYR A 84 -23.40 -16.20 -4.82
N ASN A 85 -24.10 -17.06 -5.58
CA ASN A 85 -24.51 -18.40 -5.14
C ASN A 85 -23.32 -19.31 -4.81
N LYS A 86 -22.13 -19.03 -5.34
CA LYS A 86 -20.91 -19.81 -5.07
C LYS A 86 -20.28 -19.45 -3.71
N PHE A 87 -20.84 -18.51 -2.97
CA PHE A 87 -20.27 -18.00 -1.72
C PHE A 87 -19.95 -19.10 -0.72
N ASN A 88 -20.92 -19.96 -0.39
CA ASN A 88 -20.73 -21.03 0.58
C ASN A 88 -19.72 -22.09 0.10
N SER A 89 -19.67 -22.38 -1.19
CA SER A 89 -18.67 -23.31 -1.75
C SER A 89 -17.26 -22.72 -1.66
N VAL A 90 -17.10 -21.42 -1.89
CA VAL A 90 -15.81 -20.73 -1.74
C VAL A 90 -15.34 -20.75 -0.27
N ILE A 91 -16.23 -20.52 0.70
CA ILE A 91 -15.93 -20.66 2.12
C ILE A 91 -15.43 -22.07 2.45
N ALA A 92 -16.18 -23.11 2.00
CA ALA A 92 -15.83 -24.49 2.28
C ALA A 92 -14.45 -24.87 1.73
N VAL A 93 -14.13 -24.44 0.50
CA VAL A 93 -12.83 -24.72 -0.12
C VAL A 93 -11.69 -23.98 0.58
N ILE A 94 -11.89 -22.73 1.01
CA ILE A 94 -10.88 -21.98 1.78
C ILE A 94 -10.64 -22.63 3.14
N LYS A 95 -11.70 -23.04 3.87
CA LYS A 95 -11.56 -23.73 5.15
C LYS A 95 -10.76 -25.03 4.99
N LYS A 96 -11.11 -25.82 3.98
CA LYS A 96 -10.36 -27.06 3.66
C LYS A 96 -8.91 -26.79 3.31
N PHE A 97 -8.63 -25.78 2.49
CA PHE A 97 -7.25 -25.37 2.17
C PHE A 97 -6.45 -25.02 3.42
N ARG A 98 -7.06 -24.30 4.36
CA ARG A 98 -6.42 -23.95 5.63
C ARG A 98 -6.12 -25.17 6.50
N GLU A 99 -7.03 -26.15 6.53
CA GLU A 99 -6.82 -27.43 7.23
C GLU A 99 -5.69 -28.25 6.58
N ASP A 100 -5.72 -28.36 5.25
CA ASP A 100 -4.69 -29.07 4.50
C ASP A 100 -3.32 -28.40 4.69
N ALA A 101 -3.26 -27.08 4.68
CA ALA A 101 -2.03 -26.31 4.94
C ALA A 101 -1.47 -26.50 6.36
N LYS A 102 -2.34 -26.69 7.37
CA LYS A 102 -1.91 -27.00 8.75
C LYS A 102 -1.31 -28.41 8.89
N LYS A 103 -1.83 -29.35 8.12
CA LYS A 103 -1.37 -30.74 8.11
C LYS A 103 -0.08 -30.94 7.31
N ASN A 104 0.24 -30.01 6.42
CA ASN A 104 1.42 -30.08 5.58
C ASN A 104 2.68 -29.73 6.38
N ILE A 105 3.47 -30.75 6.72
CA ILE A 105 4.76 -30.62 7.42
C ILE A 105 5.91 -30.24 6.44
N GLY A 106 5.65 -30.27 5.14
CA GLY A 106 6.63 -30.02 4.09
C GLY A 106 6.79 -28.54 3.73
N ASN A 107 7.35 -28.31 2.55
CA ASN A 107 7.56 -26.97 2.01
C ASN A 107 6.23 -26.27 1.71
N ARG A 108 5.86 -25.30 2.55
CA ARG A 108 4.62 -24.53 2.42
C ARG A 108 4.49 -23.85 1.05
N LYS A 109 5.60 -23.37 0.49
CA LYS A 109 5.58 -22.71 -0.83
C LYS A 109 5.22 -23.70 -1.92
N ALA A 110 5.81 -24.88 -1.92
CA ALA A 110 5.50 -25.95 -2.87
C ALA A 110 4.03 -26.39 -2.77
N PHE A 111 3.50 -26.56 -1.56
CA PHE A 111 2.09 -26.87 -1.32
C PHE A 111 1.13 -25.81 -1.93
N ILE A 112 1.42 -24.52 -1.72
CA ILE A 112 0.62 -23.43 -2.28
C ILE A 112 0.71 -23.45 -3.82
N GLU A 113 1.90 -23.63 -4.38
CA GLU A 113 2.12 -23.69 -5.83
C GLU A 113 1.38 -24.86 -6.50
N GLU A 114 1.44 -26.04 -5.90
CA GLU A 114 0.72 -27.22 -6.36
C GLU A 114 -0.79 -26.97 -6.33
N ARG A 115 -1.31 -26.45 -5.20
CA ARG A 115 -2.74 -26.16 -5.07
C ARG A 115 -3.19 -25.11 -6.08
N PHE A 116 -2.43 -24.05 -6.27
CA PHE A 116 -2.75 -23.02 -7.24
C PHE A 116 -2.77 -23.57 -8.67
N THR A 117 -1.76 -24.35 -9.03
CA THR A 117 -1.69 -25.02 -10.34
C THR A 117 -2.91 -25.92 -10.57
N LYS A 118 -3.32 -26.70 -9.57
CA LYS A 118 -4.50 -27.56 -9.65
C LYS A 118 -5.77 -26.75 -9.92
N GLU A 119 -5.95 -25.61 -9.27
CA GLU A 119 -7.13 -24.76 -9.51
C GLU A 119 -7.07 -24.10 -10.90
N ILE A 120 -5.90 -23.63 -11.37
CA ILE A 120 -5.76 -23.11 -12.74
C ILE A 120 -6.11 -24.16 -13.79
N LEU A 121 -5.60 -25.37 -13.65
CA LEU A 121 -5.91 -26.48 -14.56
C LEU A 121 -7.41 -26.78 -14.60
N LYS A 122 -8.09 -26.69 -13.47
CA LYS A 122 -9.54 -26.89 -13.36
C LYS A 122 -10.33 -25.78 -14.04
N ILE A 123 -9.97 -24.51 -13.78
CA ILE A 123 -10.69 -23.33 -14.31
C ILE A 123 -10.56 -23.25 -15.83
N TYR A 124 -9.37 -23.51 -16.34
CA TYR A 124 -9.06 -23.39 -17.78
C TYR A 124 -9.04 -24.74 -18.50
N ALA A 125 -9.73 -25.76 -17.98
CA ALA A 125 -9.75 -27.11 -18.56
C ALA A 125 -10.23 -27.11 -20.03
N ALA A 126 -11.20 -26.26 -20.38
CA ALA A 126 -11.71 -26.14 -21.74
C ALA A 126 -10.63 -25.54 -22.69
N ASP A 127 -9.97 -24.47 -22.30
CA ASP A 127 -8.90 -23.85 -23.10
C ASP A 127 -7.73 -24.84 -23.29
N ILE A 128 -7.37 -25.57 -22.24
CA ILE A 128 -6.30 -26.57 -22.29
C ILE A 128 -6.68 -27.73 -23.23
N LYS A 129 -7.92 -28.24 -23.14
CA LYS A 129 -8.40 -29.30 -24.00
C LYS A 129 -8.44 -28.92 -25.49
N THR A 130 -8.76 -27.66 -25.78
CA THR A 130 -8.82 -27.14 -27.15
C THR A 130 -7.48 -26.56 -27.63
N ASN A 131 -6.41 -26.71 -26.83
CA ASN A 131 -5.09 -26.14 -27.08
C ASN A 131 -5.09 -24.61 -27.31
N ASN A 132 -6.04 -23.89 -26.70
CA ASN A 132 -6.14 -22.43 -26.73
C ASN A 132 -5.28 -21.81 -25.64
N LEU A 133 -3.95 -21.97 -25.74
CA LEU A 133 -2.99 -21.61 -24.68
C LEU A 133 -2.33 -20.23 -24.88
N LYS A 134 -2.63 -19.55 -25.98
CA LYS A 134 -2.11 -18.21 -26.24
C LYS A 134 -2.74 -17.20 -25.29
N THR A 135 -1.91 -16.33 -24.68
CA THR A 135 -2.39 -15.26 -23.79
C THR A 135 -2.07 -13.89 -24.38
N ARG A 136 -2.74 -12.85 -23.89
CA ARG A 136 -2.46 -11.47 -24.31
C ARG A 136 -1.04 -11.03 -23.94
N GLU A 137 -0.50 -11.56 -22.85
CA GLU A 137 0.79 -11.21 -22.25
C GLU A 137 1.97 -11.96 -22.87
N SER A 138 1.72 -13.04 -23.63
CA SER A 138 2.78 -13.88 -24.18
C SER A 138 2.41 -14.55 -25.49
N GLY A 139 3.30 -14.52 -26.46
CA GLY A 139 3.20 -15.29 -27.68
C GLY A 139 3.54 -16.79 -27.50
N ASP A 140 4.20 -17.16 -26.40
CA ASP A 140 4.52 -18.54 -26.05
C ASP A 140 3.24 -19.27 -25.61
N ALA A 141 2.82 -20.26 -26.41
CA ALA A 141 1.61 -21.07 -26.21
C ALA A 141 1.91 -22.40 -25.48
N SER A 142 3.04 -22.54 -24.81
CA SER A 142 3.32 -23.71 -23.99
C SER A 142 2.41 -23.74 -22.75
N LEU A 143 1.99 -24.95 -22.33
CA LEU A 143 1.16 -25.15 -21.14
C LEU A 143 1.83 -24.56 -19.88
N ALA A 144 3.12 -24.72 -19.74
CA ALA A 144 3.87 -24.17 -18.62
C ALA A 144 3.79 -22.63 -18.57
N LYS A 145 3.97 -21.97 -19.71
CA LYS A 145 3.85 -20.52 -19.81
C LYS A 145 2.42 -20.05 -19.55
N PHE A 146 1.44 -20.74 -20.10
CA PHE A 146 0.01 -20.46 -19.87
C PHE A 146 -0.33 -20.50 -18.38
N ILE A 147 0.02 -21.59 -17.68
CA ILE A 147 -0.21 -21.72 -16.23
C ILE A 147 0.47 -20.59 -15.45
N LYS A 148 1.74 -20.29 -15.75
CA LYS A 148 2.49 -19.22 -15.10
C LYS A 148 1.81 -17.86 -15.31
N THR A 149 1.37 -17.55 -16.53
CA THR A 149 0.69 -16.30 -16.85
C THR A 149 -0.66 -16.19 -16.12
N LYS A 150 -1.48 -17.25 -16.15
CA LYS A 150 -2.78 -17.25 -15.45
C LYS A 150 -2.62 -17.09 -13.93
N ARG A 151 -1.63 -17.75 -13.32
CA ARG A 151 -1.30 -17.55 -11.90
C ARG A 151 -0.94 -16.11 -11.61
N SER A 152 -0.07 -15.50 -12.43
CA SER A 152 0.30 -14.08 -12.28
C SER A 152 -0.93 -13.19 -12.33
N ASN A 153 -1.78 -13.36 -13.35
CA ASN A 153 -3.01 -12.57 -13.51
C ASN A 153 -3.94 -12.69 -12.30
N HIS A 154 -4.10 -13.89 -11.72
CA HIS A 154 -4.92 -14.07 -10.52
C HIS A 154 -4.33 -13.36 -9.30
N ILE A 155 -3.00 -13.36 -9.16
CA ILE A 155 -2.31 -12.62 -8.09
C ILE A 155 -2.51 -11.12 -8.27
N ASP A 156 -2.39 -10.60 -9.50
CA ASP A 156 -2.58 -9.19 -9.83
C ASP A 156 -4.04 -8.75 -9.57
N TYR A 157 -5.03 -9.59 -9.90
CA TYR A 157 -6.43 -9.33 -9.54
C TYR A 157 -6.65 -9.32 -8.02
N ALA A 158 -6.07 -10.26 -7.29
CA ALA A 158 -6.18 -10.30 -5.84
C ALA A 158 -5.57 -9.05 -5.20
N ASP A 159 -4.44 -8.61 -5.71
CA ASP A 159 -3.78 -7.37 -5.30
C ASP A 159 -4.67 -6.14 -5.55
N ALA A 160 -5.22 -6.03 -6.75
CA ALA A 160 -6.14 -4.95 -7.10
C ALA A 160 -7.39 -4.94 -6.19
N PHE A 161 -8.00 -6.11 -5.93
CA PHE A 161 -9.14 -6.22 -5.01
C PHE A 161 -8.80 -5.71 -3.60
N MET A 162 -7.65 -6.13 -3.07
CA MET A 162 -7.22 -5.72 -1.73
C MET A 162 -6.92 -4.22 -1.67
N ARG A 163 -6.21 -3.66 -2.65
CA ARG A 163 -5.88 -2.22 -2.71
C ARG A 163 -7.13 -1.35 -2.81
N TYR A 164 -8.07 -1.71 -3.67
CA TYR A 164 -9.31 -0.94 -3.80
C TYR A 164 -10.18 -1.01 -2.54
N LEU A 165 -10.31 -2.19 -1.91
CA LEU A 165 -11.04 -2.28 -0.65
C LEU A 165 -10.33 -1.53 0.48
N ARG A 166 -8.99 -1.56 0.54
CA ARG A 166 -8.23 -0.77 1.52
C ARG A 166 -8.53 0.72 1.38
N ALA A 167 -8.62 1.23 0.15
CA ALA A 167 -8.94 2.64 -0.11
C ALA A 167 -10.33 3.06 0.42
N THR A 168 -11.22 2.12 0.73
CA THR A 168 -12.50 2.40 1.41
C THR A 168 -12.37 2.56 2.92
N GLN A 169 -11.24 2.18 3.50
CA GLN A 169 -11.00 2.09 4.96
C GLN A 169 -11.96 1.13 5.70
N LEU A 170 -12.70 0.28 4.99
CA LEU A 170 -13.59 -0.73 5.59
C LEU A 170 -12.84 -2.01 5.96
N ILE A 171 -11.66 -2.19 5.41
CA ILE A 171 -10.73 -3.28 5.74
C ILE A 171 -9.39 -2.71 6.15
N THR A 172 -8.68 -3.48 6.94
CA THR A 172 -7.29 -3.24 7.31
C THR A 172 -6.52 -4.56 7.25
N PHE A 173 -5.28 -4.56 7.72
CA PHE A 173 -4.46 -5.76 7.78
C PHE A 173 -4.05 -6.06 9.21
N ASP A 174 -4.14 -7.32 9.59
CA ASP A 174 -3.63 -7.78 10.87
C ASP A 174 -2.11 -7.55 10.96
N LYS A 175 -1.66 -6.91 12.04
CA LYS A 175 -0.27 -6.44 12.18
C LYS A 175 0.77 -7.57 12.23
N LYS A 176 0.37 -8.78 12.63
CA LYS A 176 1.28 -9.94 12.74
C LYS A 176 1.25 -10.85 11.52
N THR A 177 0.05 -11.15 11.05
CA THR A 177 -0.17 -12.11 9.96
C THR A 177 -0.27 -11.47 8.59
N PHE A 178 -0.43 -10.14 8.52
CA PHE A 178 -0.66 -9.35 7.30
C PHE A 178 -1.84 -9.83 6.46
N ARG A 179 -2.79 -10.50 7.11
CA ARG A 179 -4.03 -10.94 6.46
C ARG A 179 -5.05 -9.82 6.47
N MET A 180 -5.80 -9.71 5.40
CA MET A 180 -6.91 -8.75 5.30
C MET A 180 -8.00 -9.11 6.31
N ILE A 181 -8.44 -8.14 7.09
CA ILE A 181 -9.52 -8.24 8.09
C ILE A 181 -10.49 -7.07 7.90
N ILE A 182 -11.70 -7.19 8.43
CA ILE A 182 -12.57 -6.03 8.60
C ILE A 182 -11.89 -5.08 9.58
N ALA A 183 -11.82 -3.80 9.24
CA ALA A 183 -11.27 -2.77 10.12
C ALA A 183 -12.10 -2.72 11.43
N PRO A 184 -11.50 -2.95 12.62
CA PRO A 184 -12.20 -2.93 13.89
C PRO A 184 -12.99 -1.62 14.11
N SER A 185 -12.43 -0.50 13.67
CA SER A 185 -13.07 0.82 13.70
C SER A 185 -14.31 0.94 12.82
N ARG A 186 -14.50 0.07 11.81
CA ARG A 186 -15.55 0.17 10.77
C ARG A 186 -16.55 -1.01 10.74
N VAL A 187 -16.57 -1.84 11.76
CA VAL A 187 -17.44 -3.03 11.82
C VAL A 187 -18.93 -2.67 11.66
N THR A 188 -19.37 -1.55 12.22
CA THR A 188 -20.76 -1.10 12.14
C THR A 188 -21.16 -0.72 10.72
N GLU A 189 -20.31 0.01 10.02
CA GLU A 189 -20.49 0.41 8.62
C GLU A 189 -20.51 -0.81 7.70
N VAL A 190 -19.58 -1.74 7.91
CA VAL A 190 -19.54 -3.01 7.15
C VAL A 190 -20.83 -3.80 7.35
N ASN A 191 -21.34 -3.91 8.58
CA ASN A 191 -22.59 -4.60 8.85
C ASN A 191 -23.79 -3.95 8.14
N TYR A 192 -23.82 -2.61 8.13
CA TYR A 192 -24.84 -1.86 7.41
C TYR A 192 -24.78 -2.12 5.89
N ILE A 193 -23.61 -2.05 5.29
CA ILE A 193 -23.40 -2.32 3.86
C ILE A 193 -23.85 -3.74 3.49
N LEU A 194 -23.39 -4.73 4.24
CA LEU A 194 -23.69 -6.14 3.99
C LEU A 194 -25.17 -6.49 4.19
N LYS A 195 -25.91 -5.70 4.95
CA LYS A 195 -27.37 -5.86 5.17
C LYS A 195 -28.19 -5.15 4.09
N ASN A 196 -27.76 -3.95 3.66
CA ASN A 196 -28.61 -3.05 2.85
C ASN A 196 -28.25 -3.04 1.36
N VAL A 197 -27.05 -3.50 0.98
CA VAL A 197 -26.66 -3.56 -0.43
C VAL A 197 -27.03 -4.92 -1.01
N GLU A 198 -27.82 -4.89 -2.10
CA GLU A 198 -28.28 -6.08 -2.82
C GLU A 198 -27.09 -6.89 -3.35
N ARG A 199 -27.12 -8.22 -3.16
CA ARG A 199 -26.06 -9.12 -3.64
C ARG A 199 -26.11 -9.40 -5.13
N ASN A 200 -27.34 -9.46 -5.67
CA ASN A 200 -27.54 -9.74 -7.09
C ASN A 200 -26.99 -8.61 -7.96
N ALA A 201 -26.40 -8.97 -9.08
CA ALA A 201 -26.19 -8.05 -10.17
C ALA A 201 -27.54 -7.69 -10.80
N VAL A 202 -27.83 -6.41 -10.89
CA VAL A 202 -29.07 -5.93 -11.53
C VAL A 202 -28.94 -6.01 -13.04
N VAL A 203 -29.95 -6.52 -13.71
CA VAL A 203 -30.02 -6.52 -15.18
C VAL A 203 -30.57 -5.16 -15.63
N TYR A 204 -29.70 -4.37 -16.23
CA TYR A 204 -30.07 -3.07 -16.81
C TYR A 204 -30.53 -3.25 -18.25
N LYS A 205 -31.64 -2.61 -18.63
CA LYS A 205 -32.18 -2.65 -19.99
C LYS A 205 -31.24 -1.95 -20.98
N THR A 206 -30.69 -0.83 -20.59
CA THR A 206 -29.80 -0.02 -21.43
C THR A 206 -28.50 0.35 -20.70
N GLU A 207 -27.49 0.76 -21.48
CA GLU A 207 -26.28 1.34 -20.94
C GLU A 207 -26.56 2.67 -20.20
N ALA A 208 -27.55 3.43 -20.65
CA ALA A 208 -27.94 4.69 -20.05
C ALA A 208 -28.47 4.51 -18.63
N ASP A 209 -29.35 3.51 -18.41
CA ASP A 209 -29.89 3.21 -17.07
C ASP A 209 -28.76 2.83 -16.08
N TYR A 210 -27.75 2.09 -16.57
CA TYR A 210 -26.61 1.75 -15.74
C TYR A 210 -25.69 2.94 -15.45
N LYS A 211 -25.52 3.85 -16.44
CA LYS A 211 -24.77 5.09 -16.25
C LYS A 211 -25.44 5.98 -15.22
N GLU A 212 -26.76 6.16 -15.28
CA GLU A 212 -27.51 6.94 -14.29
C GLU A 212 -27.28 6.42 -12.87
N TYR A 213 -27.41 5.10 -12.66
CA TYR A 213 -27.10 4.48 -11.38
C TYR A 213 -25.63 4.66 -10.96
N LEU A 214 -24.70 4.40 -11.88
CA LEU A 214 -23.26 4.40 -11.57
C LEU A 214 -22.72 5.80 -11.31
N PHE A 215 -23.21 6.83 -12.01
CA PHE A 215 -22.68 8.20 -11.95
C PHE A 215 -23.33 9.04 -10.84
N SER A 216 -24.48 8.63 -10.33
CA SER A 216 -25.17 9.33 -9.25
C SER A 216 -24.43 9.22 -7.91
N ARG A 217 -24.35 10.31 -7.15
CA ARG A 217 -23.81 10.34 -5.78
C ARG A 217 -24.73 9.68 -4.75
N THR A 218 -26.03 9.61 -5.03
CA THR A 218 -27.08 9.22 -4.07
C THR A 218 -27.64 7.82 -4.29
N SER A 219 -27.34 7.17 -5.41
CA SER A 219 -27.91 5.85 -5.77
C SER A 219 -27.50 4.71 -4.81
N LEU A 220 -26.47 4.91 -3.98
CA LEU A 220 -26.08 4.03 -2.90
C LEU A 220 -25.76 4.87 -1.66
N LEU A 221 -26.43 4.57 -0.54
CA LEU A 221 -26.22 5.25 0.72
C LEU A 221 -25.32 4.42 1.65
N LEU A 222 -24.36 5.09 2.28
CA LEU A 222 -23.55 4.55 3.37
C LEU A 222 -24.21 4.87 4.72
N LEU A 223 -23.74 4.19 5.78
CA LEU A 223 -24.23 4.48 7.12
C LEU A 223 -23.93 5.93 7.56
N THR A 224 -22.81 6.48 7.08
CA THR A 224 -22.41 7.88 7.30
C THR A 224 -23.32 8.90 6.59
N ASP A 225 -24.20 8.48 5.67
CA ASP A 225 -25.26 9.34 5.11
C ASP A 225 -26.48 9.46 6.06
N ASN A 226 -26.47 8.77 7.20
CA ASN A 226 -27.52 8.80 8.20
C ASN A 226 -27.18 9.77 9.34
N ARG A 227 -27.95 10.85 9.45
CA ARG A 227 -27.76 11.90 10.48
C ARG A 227 -27.69 11.33 11.90
N LYS A 228 -28.65 10.47 12.30
CA LYS A 228 -28.70 9.90 13.65
C LYS A 228 -27.45 9.08 13.98
N TYR A 229 -26.89 8.42 12.99
CA TYR A 229 -25.65 7.69 13.16
C TYR A 229 -24.47 8.64 13.44
N LEU A 230 -24.34 9.72 12.65
CA LEU A 230 -23.26 10.70 12.84
C LEU A 230 -23.36 11.38 14.21
N GLU A 231 -24.55 11.85 14.60
CA GLU A 231 -24.81 12.44 15.92
C GLU A 231 -24.42 11.48 17.05
N LYS A 232 -24.77 10.19 16.92
CA LYS A 232 -24.39 9.15 17.88
C LYS A 232 -22.88 8.93 17.95
N GLN A 233 -22.17 8.93 16.81
CA GLN A 233 -20.71 8.76 16.79
C GLN A 233 -20.01 9.98 17.43
N LEU A 234 -20.37 11.20 17.02
CA LEU A 234 -19.84 12.43 17.61
C LEU A 234 -20.08 12.50 19.11
N SER A 235 -21.29 12.15 19.57
CA SER A 235 -21.60 12.08 21.01
C SER A 235 -20.74 11.06 21.76
N LYS A 236 -20.48 9.88 21.18
CA LYS A 236 -19.57 8.88 21.77
C LYS A 236 -18.12 9.39 21.90
N LEU A 237 -17.70 10.22 20.96
CA LEU A 237 -16.40 10.85 20.97
C LEU A 237 -16.34 12.12 21.82
N SER A 238 -17.46 12.46 22.50
CA SER A 238 -17.59 13.68 23.30
C SER A 238 -17.41 14.98 22.50
N VAL A 239 -17.68 14.94 21.20
CA VAL A 239 -17.57 16.08 20.29
C VAL A 239 -18.90 16.85 20.28
N LYS A 240 -18.83 18.15 20.55
CA LYS A 240 -20.00 19.05 20.47
C LYS A 240 -20.31 19.37 19.02
N PHE A 241 -21.57 19.39 18.64
CA PHE A 241 -22.04 19.76 17.30
C PHE A 241 -23.34 20.57 17.37
N ASP A 242 -23.59 21.37 16.35
CA ASP A 242 -24.85 22.08 16.22
C ASP A 242 -25.96 21.10 15.77
N ALA A 243 -27.08 21.10 16.49
CA ALA A 243 -28.24 20.28 16.13
C ALA A 243 -28.86 20.66 14.77
N LYS A 244 -28.53 21.83 14.22
CA LYS A 244 -28.96 22.27 12.88
C LYS A 244 -27.91 22.06 11.79
N ALA A 245 -26.70 21.57 12.15
CA ALA A 245 -25.63 21.32 11.17
C ALA A 245 -26.11 20.40 10.04
N SER A 246 -25.59 20.59 8.83
CA SER A 246 -25.87 19.69 7.71
C SER A 246 -25.19 18.32 7.91
N ILE A 247 -25.65 17.29 7.18
CA ILE A 247 -25.00 15.98 7.19
C ILE A 247 -23.53 16.11 6.77
N ASP A 248 -23.21 16.92 5.77
CA ASP A 248 -21.84 17.14 5.33
C ASP A 248 -21.00 17.80 6.43
N SER A 249 -21.53 18.79 7.14
CA SER A 249 -20.83 19.40 8.27
C SER A 249 -20.57 18.42 9.42
N LEU A 250 -21.52 17.53 9.71
CA LEU A 250 -21.33 16.48 10.72
C LEU A 250 -20.26 15.44 10.27
N LYS A 251 -20.24 15.11 8.98
CA LYS A 251 -19.19 14.25 8.41
C LYS A 251 -17.81 14.90 8.47
N ASP A 252 -17.71 16.19 8.15
CA ASP A 252 -16.44 16.93 8.22
C ASP A 252 -15.92 16.98 9.66
N LEU A 253 -16.80 17.17 10.63
CA LEU A 253 -16.45 17.17 12.04
C LEU A 253 -15.98 15.78 12.50
N LEU A 254 -16.67 14.72 12.07
CA LEU A 254 -16.24 13.34 12.38
C LEU A 254 -14.88 13.02 11.77
N GLU A 255 -14.65 13.38 10.49
CA GLU A 255 -13.37 13.17 9.81
C GLU A 255 -12.22 13.96 10.48
N ALA A 256 -12.47 15.20 10.91
CA ALA A 256 -11.48 15.99 11.65
C ALA A 256 -11.13 15.31 12.98
N THR A 257 -12.12 14.80 13.70
CA THR A 257 -11.91 14.05 14.96
C THR A 257 -11.13 12.75 14.72
N GLU A 258 -11.46 12.01 13.66
CA GLU A 258 -10.72 10.79 13.28
C GLU A 258 -9.25 11.09 12.94
N ARG A 259 -8.96 12.18 12.24
CA ARG A 259 -7.56 12.62 11.97
C ARG A 259 -6.80 12.93 13.26
N GLU A 260 -7.47 13.54 14.23
CA GLU A 260 -6.87 13.83 15.54
C GLU A 260 -6.56 12.52 16.30
N MET A 261 -7.48 11.55 16.27
CA MET A 261 -7.26 10.21 16.82
C MET A 261 -6.07 9.50 16.17
N ILE A 262 -5.94 9.57 14.85
CA ILE A 262 -4.79 9.02 14.12
C ILE A 262 -3.48 9.69 14.58
N SER A 263 -3.47 11.02 14.72
CA SER A 263 -2.29 11.75 15.22
C SER A 263 -1.87 11.28 16.60
N VAL A 264 -2.82 11.09 17.52
CA VAL A 264 -2.55 10.55 18.87
C VAL A 264 -2.02 9.11 18.78
N ALA A 265 -2.59 8.27 17.93
CA ALA A 265 -2.12 6.90 17.74
C ALA A 265 -0.68 6.83 17.17
N ILE A 266 -0.31 7.75 16.27
CA ILE A 266 1.06 7.89 15.77
C ILE A 266 2.00 8.23 16.92
N GLN A 267 1.67 9.24 17.74
CA GLN A 267 2.49 9.63 18.89
C GLN A 267 2.66 8.47 19.90
N GLN A 268 1.60 7.71 20.17
CA GLN A 268 1.70 6.51 21.02
C GLN A 268 2.62 5.44 20.41
N THR A 269 2.54 5.24 19.09
CA THR A 269 3.43 4.33 18.38
C THR A 269 4.88 4.79 18.46
N GLU A 270 5.15 6.08 18.30
CA GLU A 270 6.49 6.65 18.45
C GLU A 270 7.07 6.40 19.85
N VAL A 271 6.23 6.58 20.90
CA VAL A 271 6.64 6.28 22.28
C VAL A 271 6.96 4.79 22.48
N SER A 272 6.18 3.89 21.86
CA SER A 272 6.43 2.45 21.96
C SER A 272 7.69 2.00 21.22
N LEU A 273 8.04 2.67 20.12
CA LEU A 273 9.23 2.36 19.33
C LEU A 273 10.53 2.84 19.97
N LYS A 274 10.50 3.98 20.68
CA LYS A 274 11.72 4.60 21.24
C LYS A 274 12.52 3.63 22.10
N ASN A 275 13.84 3.78 22.08
CA ASN A 275 14.79 2.95 22.81
C ASN A 275 14.77 1.46 22.40
N TYR A 276 14.52 1.19 21.12
CA TYR A 276 14.59 -0.15 20.51
C TYR A 276 13.63 -1.20 21.11
N LYS A 277 12.52 -0.77 21.74
CA LYS A 277 11.57 -1.68 22.39
C LYS A 277 10.92 -2.68 21.41
N GLU A 278 10.74 -2.30 20.16
CA GLU A 278 10.13 -3.13 19.11
C GLU A 278 11.15 -3.57 18.04
N PHE A 279 12.43 -3.64 18.39
CA PHE A 279 13.51 -3.94 17.43
C PHE A 279 13.28 -5.24 16.68
N ASP A 280 13.02 -6.33 17.40
CA ASP A 280 12.86 -7.64 16.78
C ASP A 280 11.67 -7.69 15.81
N ASP A 281 10.56 -7.02 16.15
CA ASP A 281 9.40 -6.88 15.26
C ASP A 281 9.74 -6.08 14.01
N VAL A 282 10.48 -4.97 14.14
CA VAL A 282 10.92 -4.15 13.00
C VAL A 282 11.82 -4.97 12.05
N ILE A 283 12.74 -5.76 12.60
CA ILE A 283 13.62 -6.63 11.79
C ILE A 283 12.82 -7.75 11.11
N GLU A 284 11.91 -8.40 11.82
CA GLU A 284 11.04 -9.43 11.23
C GLU A 284 10.18 -8.88 10.08
N VAL A 285 9.66 -7.65 10.22
CA VAL A 285 8.88 -7.00 9.16
C VAL A 285 9.75 -6.73 7.93
N PHE A 286 11.02 -6.30 8.07
CA PHE A 286 11.93 -6.17 6.91
C PHE A 286 12.15 -7.51 6.18
N GLU A 287 12.27 -8.61 6.90
CA GLU A 287 12.37 -9.94 6.28
C GLU A 287 11.10 -10.29 5.49
N LYS A 288 9.92 -10.04 6.05
CA LYS A 288 8.64 -10.29 5.39
C LYS A 288 8.45 -9.41 4.15
N ILE A 289 8.90 -8.15 4.18
CA ILE A 289 8.91 -7.26 3.03
C ILE A 289 9.78 -7.84 1.91
N THR A 290 11.00 -8.28 2.24
CA THR A 290 11.94 -8.88 1.28
C THR A 290 11.36 -10.15 0.64
N LYS A 291 10.65 -10.97 1.42
CA LYS A 291 9.96 -12.17 0.97
C LYS A 291 8.63 -11.89 0.25
N LYS A 292 8.20 -10.62 0.19
CA LYS A 292 6.90 -10.17 -0.36
C LYS A 292 5.69 -10.82 0.35
N GLU A 293 5.82 -11.03 1.64
CA GLU A 293 4.79 -11.62 2.50
C GLU A 293 3.87 -10.57 3.14
N VAL A 294 4.14 -9.28 2.90
CA VAL A 294 3.29 -8.16 3.32
C VAL A 294 2.31 -7.78 2.21
N PRO A 295 1.19 -7.09 2.53
CA PRO A 295 0.17 -6.72 1.54
C PRO A 295 0.68 -5.84 0.40
N ASP A 296 1.50 -4.86 0.72
CA ASP A 296 2.01 -3.83 -0.19
C ASP A 296 3.48 -3.55 0.15
N PRO A 297 4.44 -4.28 -0.45
CA PRO A 297 5.84 -4.17 -0.07
C PRO A 297 6.43 -2.75 -0.10
N PRO A 298 6.14 -1.89 -1.12
CA PRO A 298 6.61 -0.51 -1.11
C PRO A 298 6.12 0.28 0.11
N LEU A 299 4.82 0.30 0.36
CA LEU A 299 4.22 1.02 1.47
C LEU A 299 4.73 0.53 2.84
N TYR A 300 4.83 -0.81 3.00
CA TYR A 300 5.34 -1.39 4.24
C TYR A 300 6.82 -1.11 4.43
N LEU A 301 7.60 -0.95 3.35
CA LEU A 301 9.01 -0.57 3.44
C LEU A 301 9.16 0.88 3.94
N GLU A 302 8.41 1.84 3.37
CA GLU A 302 8.36 3.22 3.86
C GLU A 302 7.99 3.28 5.35
N TRP A 303 6.89 2.63 5.72
CA TRP A 303 6.41 2.58 7.10
C TRP A 303 7.42 1.94 8.06
N ASN A 304 8.07 0.85 7.66
CA ASN A 304 9.01 0.15 8.54
C ASN A 304 10.36 0.86 8.68
N ILE A 305 10.79 1.59 7.64
CA ILE A 305 11.96 2.48 7.73
C ILE A 305 11.66 3.66 8.66
N TRP A 306 10.46 4.26 8.58
CA TRP A 306 10.02 5.26 9.55
C TRP A 306 10.07 4.71 10.98
N ARG A 307 9.55 3.51 11.23
CA ARG A 307 9.64 2.85 12.54
C ARG A 307 11.08 2.70 13.01
N ALA A 308 11.97 2.27 12.14
CA ALA A 308 13.38 2.12 12.45
C ALA A 308 14.06 3.46 12.83
N LEU A 309 13.75 4.54 12.12
CA LEU A 309 14.28 5.87 12.42
C LEU A 309 13.75 6.43 13.75
N VAL A 310 12.44 6.28 14.02
CA VAL A 310 11.85 6.64 15.32
C VAL A 310 12.50 5.86 16.46
N MET A 311 12.77 4.58 16.24
CA MET A 311 13.37 3.68 17.22
C MET A 311 14.81 4.08 17.58
N MET A 312 15.58 4.61 16.63
CA MET A 312 16.93 5.11 16.88
C MET A 312 16.96 6.30 17.83
N ASN A 313 15.83 7.00 18.00
CA ASN A 313 15.71 8.17 18.85
C ASN A 313 16.56 9.39 18.39
N TYR A 314 16.68 10.44 19.22
CA TYR A 314 17.49 11.66 19.02
C TYR A 314 17.10 12.58 17.85
N ALA A 315 16.12 12.23 17.02
CA ALA A 315 15.45 13.20 16.16
C ALA A 315 14.47 14.04 17.00
N LYS A 316 14.31 15.31 16.67
CA LYS A 316 13.26 16.17 17.22
C LYS A 316 11.89 15.68 16.74
N GLU A 317 11.82 15.33 15.47
CA GLU A 317 10.65 14.78 14.79
C GLU A 317 11.08 13.81 13.71
N VAL A 318 10.32 12.73 13.52
CA VAL A 318 10.42 11.82 12.37
C VAL A 318 9.05 11.70 11.76
N ARG A 319 8.82 12.35 10.63
CA ARG A 319 7.55 12.37 9.92
C ARG A 319 7.57 11.43 8.72
N GLY A 320 6.70 10.43 8.71
CA GLY A 320 6.37 9.66 7.51
C GLY A 320 5.31 10.41 6.71
N ASN A 321 5.53 10.58 5.40
CA ASN A 321 4.56 11.24 4.52
C ASN A 321 3.52 10.25 3.93
N PHE A 322 3.58 9.00 4.32
CA PHE A 322 2.53 7.99 4.07
C PHE A 322 1.31 8.21 5.00
N ALA A 323 0.14 7.73 4.59
CA ALA A 323 -1.03 7.77 5.46
C ALA A 323 -1.17 6.48 6.27
N ILE A 324 -1.78 6.62 7.47
CA ILE A 324 -2.14 5.52 8.38
C ILE A 324 -3.66 5.52 8.57
N ASP A 325 -4.26 4.35 8.71
CA ASP A 325 -5.68 4.19 9.04
C ASP A 325 -5.96 4.34 10.55
N LEU A 326 -7.24 4.35 10.94
CA LEU A 326 -7.66 4.44 12.33
C LEU A 326 -7.19 3.26 13.22
N ASP A 327 -6.81 2.14 12.62
CA ASP A 327 -6.31 0.96 13.30
C ASP A 327 -4.78 0.95 13.41
N GLY A 328 -4.12 2.04 12.95
CA GLY A 328 -2.68 2.24 13.04
C GLY A 328 -1.88 1.39 12.05
N VAL A 329 -2.46 1.10 10.87
CA VAL A 329 -1.84 0.32 9.79
C VAL A 329 -1.59 1.25 8.60
N PRO A 330 -0.46 1.12 7.86
CA PRO A 330 -0.19 1.99 6.73
C PRO A 330 -1.25 1.82 5.64
N LEU A 331 -1.78 2.95 5.13
CA LEU A 331 -2.90 3.01 4.21
C LEU A 331 -2.47 3.25 2.75
N ASN A 332 -1.65 4.27 2.53
CA ASN A 332 -1.07 4.60 1.22
C ASN A 332 0.29 5.27 1.37
N THR A 333 1.12 5.13 0.36
CA THR A 333 2.45 5.74 0.25
C THR A 333 2.38 7.28 0.28
N ALA A 334 3.53 7.92 0.44
CA ALA A 334 3.67 9.35 0.35
C ALA A 334 3.02 9.93 -0.92
N LEU A 335 2.46 11.13 -0.79
CA LEU A 335 1.93 11.86 -1.94
C LEU A 335 3.06 12.31 -2.85
N GLY A 336 2.80 12.41 -4.14
CA GLY A 336 3.80 12.86 -5.11
C GLY A 336 4.40 14.24 -4.74
N ASN A 337 5.66 14.44 -5.09
CA ASN A 337 6.46 15.64 -4.80
C ASN A 337 6.82 15.87 -3.31
N MET A 338 6.77 14.84 -2.50
CA MET A 338 7.26 14.83 -1.11
C MET A 338 8.20 13.65 -0.92
N PRO A 339 9.24 13.78 -0.08
CA PRO A 339 10.04 12.61 0.30
C PRO A 339 9.19 11.63 1.11
N ASP A 340 9.58 10.37 1.16
CA ASP A 340 8.83 9.35 1.90
C ASP A 340 8.87 9.60 3.41
N ILE A 341 10.04 10.01 3.93
CA ILE A 341 10.24 10.30 5.35
C ILE A 341 11.12 11.55 5.52
N GLU A 342 10.77 12.38 6.49
CA GLU A 342 11.56 13.52 6.93
C GLU A 342 11.91 13.39 8.42
N ALA A 343 13.19 13.48 8.75
CA ALA A 343 13.68 13.48 10.13
C ALA A 343 14.42 14.79 10.44
N GLU A 344 14.00 15.49 11.48
CA GLU A 344 14.62 16.73 11.93
C GLU A 344 15.49 16.48 13.15
N TYR A 345 16.75 16.85 13.05
CA TYR A 345 17.73 16.75 14.12
C TYR A 345 18.20 18.14 14.56
N ASP A 346 19.01 18.19 15.61
CA ASP A 346 19.63 19.45 16.02
C ASP A 346 20.71 19.88 15.02
N GLY A 347 20.42 20.97 14.29
CA GLY A 347 21.32 21.56 13.31
C GLY A 347 21.42 20.88 11.95
N PHE A 348 20.57 19.86 11.64
CA PHE A 348 20.50 19.26 10.31
C PHE A 348 19.17 18.51 10.09
N LYS A 349 18.88 18.17 8.83
CA LYS A 349 17.74 17.34 8.42
C LYS A 349 18.20 16.13 7.63
N VAL A 350 17.48 15.04 7.77
CA VAL A 350 17.62 13.85 6.94
C VAL A 350 16.28 13.54 6.27
N ILE A 351 16.26 13.47 4.96
CA ILE A 351 15.15 12.87 4.24
C ILE A 351 15.51 11.42 3.88
N VAL A 352 14.52 10.57 3.81
CA VAL A 352 14.71 9.20 3.36
C VAL A 352 13.77 8.94 2.21
N GLU A 353 14.32 8.43 1.13
CA GLU A 353 13.61 8.01 -0.07
C GLU A 353 13.74 6.49 -0.20
N VAL A 354 12.64 5.85 -0.48
CA VAL A 354 12.53 4.39 -0.37
C VAL A 354 11.91 3.81 -1.64
N THR A 355 12.50 2.77 -2.19
CA THR A 355 11.90 2.09 -3.34
C THR A 355 12.07 0.58 -3.29
N MET A 356 11.12 -0.14 -3.88
CA MET A 356 11.24 -1.56 -4.21
C MET A 356 11.71 -1.80 -5.65
N SER A 357 11.98 -0.74 -6.41
CA SER A 357 12.47 -0.82 -7.78
C SER A 357 13.89 -1.40 -7.83
N SER A 358 14.25 -2.05 -8.90
CA SER A 358 15.57 -2.66 -9.10
C SER A 358 16.01 -2.58 -10.56
N GLY A 359 17.32 -2.72 -10.80
CA GLY A 359 17.92 -2.64 -12.12
C GLY A 359 17.72 -1.27 -12.78
N ASN A 360 17.63 -1.22 -14.12
CA ASN A 360 17.51 0.04 -14.88
C ASN A 360 16.27 0.87 -14.50
N LYS A 361 15.16 0.20 -14.15
CA LYS A 361 13.94 0.88 -13.70
C LYS A 361 14.16 1.74 -12.45
N GLN A 362 15.07 1.35 -11.56
CA GLN A 362 15.37 2.14 -10.37
C GLN A 362 15.94 3.50 -10.74
N TYR A 363 16.89 3.56 -11.68
CA TYR A 363 17.43 4.82 -12.17
C TYR A 363 16.37 5.66 -12.90
N GLU A 364 15.60 5.05 -13.80
CA GLU A 364 14.59 5.73 -14.61
C GLU A 364 13.46 6.33 -13.75
N MET A 365 13.05 5.63 -12.68
CA MET A 365 11.91 6.02 -11.86
C MET A 365 12.29 6.87 -10.65
N GLU A 366 13.50 6.71 -10.11
CA GLU A 366 13.90 7.32 -8.83
C GLU A 366 15.01 8.36 -8.96
N GLY A 367 15.82 8.30 -10.02
CA GLY A 367 17.00 9.18 -10.14
C GLY A 367 16.64 10.67 -10.06
N GLU A 368 15.75 11.14 -10.93
CA GLU A 368 15.30 12.53 -10.94
C GLU A 368 14.36 12.85 -9.77
N PRO A 369 13.32 12.05 -9.46
CA PRO A 369 12.42 12.35 -8.36
C PRO A 369 13.13 12.54 -7.01
N VAL A 370 14.04 11.65 -6.64
CA VAL A 370 14.83 11.75 -5.40
C VAL A 370 15.66 13.03 -5.36
N ALA A 371 16.35 13.35 -6.45
CA ALA A 371 17.14 14.57 -6.55
C ALA A 371 16.27 15.84 -6.46
N ARG A 372 15.08 15.82 -7.04
CA ARG A 372 14.12 16.93 -7.01
C ARG A 372 13.52 17.12 -5.61
N HIS A 373 13.14 16.05 -4.93
CA HIS A 373 12.65 16.12 -3.53
C HIS A 373 13.75 16.65 -2.62
N PHE A 374 14.96 16.13 -2.74
CA PHE A 374 16.12 16.65 -2.01
C PHE A 374 16.33 18.15 -2.26
N GLY A 375 16.37 18.57 -3.52
CA GLY A 375 16.59 19.98 -3.90
C GLY A 375 15.50 20.91 -3.35
N LYS A 376 14.23 20.48 -3.37
CA LYS A 376 13.12 21.24 -2.80
C LYS A 376 13.28 21.47 -1.30
N ILE A 377 13.68 20.45 -0.55
CA ILE A 377 13.90 20.57 0.90
C ILE A 377 15.17 21.38 1.18
N GLN A 378 16.27 21.14 0.44
CA GLN A 378 17.53 21.85 0.60
C GLN A 378 17.37 23.37 0.39
N ASN A 379 16.65 23.78 -0.66
CA ASN A 379 16.41 25.19 -1.00
C ASN A 379 15.58 25.94 0.05
N ASN A 380 14.76 25.22 0.83
CA ASN A 380 13.90 25.79 1.86
C ASN A 380 14.41 25.55 3.29
N SER A 381 15.61 24.99 3.44
CA SER A 381 16.18 24.67 4.76
C SER A 381 17.30 25.63 5.14
N ALA A 382 17.24 26.15 6.36
CA ALA A 382 18.34 26.95 6.96
C ALA A 382 19.49 26.08 7.48
N VAL A 383 19.33 24.76 7.54
CA VAL A 383 20.33 23.82 8.04
C VAL A 383 20.68 22.80 6.95
N PRO A 384 21.87 22.16 7.03
CA PRO A 384 22.25 21.12 6.09
C PRO A 384 21.20 20.02 5.98
N VAL A 385 20.90 19.58 4.74
CA VAL A 385 19.99 18.46 4.43
C VAL A 385 20.81 17.30 3.87
N TYR A 386 20.50 16.09 4.29
CA TYR A 386 21.04 14.83 3.76
C TYR A 386 19.87 13.98 3.26
N CYS A 387 20.15 13.11 2.31
CA CYS A 387 19.20 12.08 1.85
C CYS A 387 19.82 10.71 2.02
N ILE A 388 19.08 9.78 2.62
CA ILE A 388 19.40 8.36 2.60
C ILE A 388 18.44 7.72 1.59
N PHE A 389 18.96 7.18 0.50
CA PHE A 389 18.18 6.45 -0.48
C PHE A 389 18.26 4.96 -0.19
N VAL A 390 17.11 4.31 0.08
CA VAL A 390 17.07 2.90 0.48
C VAL A 390 16.32 2.06 -0.55
N ALA A 391 16.94 0.99 -1.01
CA ALA A 391 16.34 0.01 -1.92
C ALA A 391 16.80 -1.41 -1.57
N PRO A 392 16.09 -2.48 -1.98
CA PRO A 392 16.55 -3.85 -1.76
C PRO A 392 17.99 -4.09 -2.28
N LYS A 393 18.30 -3.48 -3.42
CA LYS A 393 19.64 -3.43 -4.03
C LYS A 393 19.79 -2.10 -4.78
N ILE A 394 20.93 -1.46 -4.65
CA ILE A 394 21.24 -0.25 -5.41
C ILE A 394 21.70 -0.65 -6.82
N SER A 395 21.10 -0.09 -7.86
CA SER A 395 21.51 -0.31 -9.24
C SER A 395 22.73 0.54 -9.59
N GLU A 396 23.55 0.07 -10.51
CA GLU A 396 24.74 0.79 -10.99
C GLU A 396 24.37 2.19 -11.52
N GLY A 397 23.28 2.29 -12.30
CA GLY A 397 22.82 3.56 -12.85
C GLY A 397 22.38 4.55 -11.76
N ALA A 398 21.68 4.10 -10.71
CA ALA A 398 21.31 4.98 -9.58
C ALA A 398 22.54 5.38 -8.76
N LEU A 399 23.47 4.46 -8.53
CA LEU A 399 24.72 4.73 -7.82
C LEU A 399 25.55 5.79 -8.54
N ALA A 400 25.81 5.61 -9.83
CA ALA A 400 26.56 6.55 -10.66
C ALA A 400 25.88 7.93 -10.72
N HIS A 401 24.54 7.95 -10.81
CA HIS A 401 23.77 9.20 -10.81
C HIS A 401 23.96 10.00 -9.52
N PHE A 402 23.73 9.39 -8.35
CA PHE A 402 23.89 10.06 -7.06
C PHE A 402 25.35 10.43 -6.77
N PHE A 403 26.29 9.59 -7.20
CA PHE A 403 27.72 9.89 -7.12
C PHE A 403 28.05 11.24 -7.81
N ASN A 404 27.56 11.41 -9.04
CA ASN A 404 27.80 12.64 -9.82
C ASN A 404 27.06 13.85 -9.24
N LEU A 405 25.79 13.69 -8.82
CA LEU A 405 25.01 14.80 -8.24
C LEU A 405 25.61 15.33 -6.94
N ASN A 406 26.26 14.49 -6.15
CA ASN A 406 26.97 14.92 -4.95
C ASN A 406 28.25 15.71 -5.27
N ARG A 407 28.82 15.53 -6.45
CA ARG A 407 30.10 16.16 -6.88
C ARG A 407 29.91 17.47 -7.62
N PHE A 408 28.88 17.55 -8.45
CA PHE A 408 28.69 18.68 -9.36
C PHE A 408 27.51 19.57 -8.92
N ASN A 409 27.72 20.89 -9.08
CA ASN A 409 26.66 21.85 -8.83
C ASN A 409 25.54 21.70 -9.88
N THR A 410 24.35 21.41 -9.40
CA THR A 410 23.15 21.32 -10.23
C THR A 410 22.12 22.32 -9.75
N LYS A 411 21.94 23.43 -10.48
CA LYS A 411 21.06 24.54 -10.09
C LYS A 411 19.63 24.08 -9.79
N ALA A 412 19.12 23.10 -10.57
CA ALA A 412 17.77 22.55 -10.38
C ALA A 412 17.58 21.90 -8.99
N TYR A 413 18.64 21.41 -8.37
CA TYR A 413 18.61 20.71 -7.08
C TYR A 413 19.23 21.54 -5.93
N GLY A 414 19.43 22.83 -6.14
CA GLY A 414 19.98 23.73 -5.11
C GLY A 414 21.48 23.60 -4.89
N GLY A 415 22.22 23.13 -5.88
CA GLY A 415 23.66 22.95 -5.82
C GLY A 415 24.08 21.47 -5.81
N LYS A 416 25.14 21.15 -5.05
CA LYS A 416 25.54 19.76 -4.81
C LYS A 416 24.54 19.08 -3.90
N THR A 417 24.13 17.87 -4.25
CA THR A 417 23.27 17.05 -3.37
C THR A 417 24.09 16.37 -2.28
N ARG A 418 23.40 15.75 -1.32
CA ARG A 418 23.99 14.91 -0.26
C ARG A 418 23.16 13.63 -0.15
N ILE A 419 23.11 12.84 -1.23
CA ILE A 419 22.32 11.61 -1.34
C ILE A 419 23.26 10.42 -1.10
N ILE A 420 22.96 9.61 -0.09
CA ILE A 420 23.75 8.44 0.30
C ILE A 420 22.90 7.18 0.02
N PRO A 421 23.25 6.39 -1.02
CA PRO A 421 22.53 5.17 -1.33
C PRO A 421 22.92 4.03 -0.40
N MET A 422 21.94 3.34 0.15
CA MET A 422 22.10 2.15 0.97
C MET A 422 21.20 1.03 0.48
N SER A 423 21.73 -0.18 0.36
CA SER A 423 20.85 -1.35 0.23
C SER A 423 20.06 -1.57 1.52
N LEU A 424 18.90 -2.23 1.44
CA LEU A 424 18.10 -2.56 2.62
C LEU A 424 18.90 -3.34 3.67
N SER A 425 19.78 -4.26 3.24
CA SER A 425 20.67 -5.00 4.16
C SER A 425 21.67 -4.07 4.87
N GLN A 426 22.20 -3.07 4.17
CA GLN A 426 23.06 -2.04 4.77
C GLN A 426 22.29 -1.16 5.76
N PHE A 427 21.06 -0.76 5.42
CA PHE A 427 20.23 0.03 6.33
C PHE A 427 19.84 -0.77 7.60
N ILE A 428 19.50 -2.05 7.47
CA ILE A 428 19.25 -2.93 8.62
C ILE A 428 20.50 -3.03 9.51
N ALA A 429 21.67 -3.26 8.92
CA ALA A 429 22.93 -3.29 9.66
C ALA A 429 23.23 -1.93 10.34
N PHE A 430 22.96 -0.81 9.65
CA PHE A 430 23.11 0.53 10.19
C PHE A 430 22.27 0.74 11.47
N VAL A 431 21.00 0.34 11.45
CA VAL A 431 20.10 0.42 12.61
C VAL A 431 20.50 -0.56 13.72
N THR A 432 20.97 -1.76 13.36
CA THR A 432 21.45 -2.76 14.31
C THR A 432 22.66 -2.26 15.07
N ILE A 433 23.64 -1.69 14.38
CA ILE A 433 24.83 -1.07 15.02
C ILE A 433 24.46 0.10 15.91
N ALA A 434 23.45 0.92 15.51
CA ALA A 434 22.95 1.98 16.38
C ALA A 434 22.46 1.45 17.74
N LYS A 435 21.73 0.34 17.71
CA LYS A 435 21.28 -0.36 18.92
C LYS A 435 22.44 -0.95 19.72
N ASP A 436 23.29 -1.74 19.07
CA ASP A 436 24.36 -2.52 19.74
C ASP A 436 25.44 -1.62 20.33
N LYS A 437 25.73 -0.49 19.72
CA LYS A 437 26.70 0.52 20.18
C LYS A 437 26.08 1.64 21.01
N SER A 438 24.79 1.52 21.36
CA SER A 438 24.06 2.50 22.17
C SER A 438 24.19 3.92 21.60
N PHE A 439 23.81 4.08 20.32
CA PHE A 439 23.74 5.40 19.68
C PHE A 439 23.03 6.40 20.60
N ASN A 440 23.72 7.49 20.97
CA ASN A 440 23.31 8.37 22.05
C ASN A 440 23.31 9.86 21.73
N HIS A 441 23.67 10.25 20.50
CA HIS A 441 23.72 11.67 20.13
C HIS A 441 23.63 11.88 18.61
N SER A 442 22.73 12.78 18.16
CA SER A 442 22.52 13.09 16.74
C SER A 442 23.78 13.60 16.01
N LYS A 443 24.73 14.19 16.73
CA LYS A 443 26.02 14.65 16.17
C LYS A 443 26.84 13.50 15.56
N ILE A 444 26.75 12.29 16.13
CA ILE A 444 27.42 11.09 15.59
C ILE A 444 26.87 10.78 14.20
N LEU A 445 25.54 10.80 14.06
CA LEU A 445 24.88 10.60 12.76
C LEU A 445 25.33 11.66 11.75
N LYS A 446 25.36 12.94 12.16
CA LYS A 446 25.82 14.02 11.27
C LYS A 446 27.27 13.79 10.82
N THR A 447 28.15 13.44 11.74
CA THR A 447 29.56 13.16 11.43
C THR A 447 29.70 12.02 10.43
N TYR A 448 28.93 10.95 10.61
CA TYR A 448 28.88 9.84 9.66
C TYR A 448 28.42 10.30 8.27
N LEU A 449 27.30 11.03 8.18
CA LEU A 449 26.77 11.52 6.90
C LEU A 449 27.76 12.47 6.20
N ASP A 450 28.38 13.39 6.95
CA ASP A 450 29.42 14.27 6.43
C ASP A 450 30.62 13.49 5.88
N SER A 451 31.04 12.42 6.58
CA SER A 451 32.17 11.59 6.14
C SER A 451 31.85 10.84 4.83
N MET A 452 30.61 10.36 4.65
CA MET A 452 30.19 9.68 3.40
C MET A 452 30.18 10.65 2.20
N ILE A 453 29.77 11.89 2.40
CA ILE A 453 29.83 12.92 1.37
C ILE A 453 31.28 13.34 1.07
N LYS A 454 32.12 13.48 2.09
CA LYS A 454 33.56 13.74 1.91
C LYS A 454 34.24 12.60 1.14
N ASN A 455 33.93 11.36 1.47
CA ASN A 455 34.44 10.18 0.77
C ASN A 455 34.03 10.18 -0.71
N ASN A 456 32.78 10.52 -1.03
CA ASN A 456 32.32 10.70 -2.41
C ASN A 456 33.21 11.66 -3.20
N GLN A 457 33.65 12.77 -2.57
CA GLN A 457 34.47 13.78 -3.23
C GLN A 457 35.95 13.39 -3.35
N SER A 458 36.42 12.43 -2.57
CA SER A 458 37.83 12.01 -2.50
C SER A 458 38.20 10.83 -3.38
N VAL A 459 37.22 10.15 -3.99
CA VAL A 459 37.41 8.99 -4.88
C VAL A 459 36.93 9.30 -6.29
N ASP A 460 37.48 8.63 -7.30
CA ASP A 460 37.15 8.87 -8.71
C ASP A 460 36.11 7.90 -9.28
N ASP A 461 35.71 6.92 -8.49
CA ASP A 461 34.83 5.81 -8.90
C ASP A 461 33.69 5.62 -7.91
N GLU A 462 32.45 5.50 -8.42
CA GLU A 462 31.25 5.28 -7.62
C GLU A 462 31.25 3.94 -6.90
N THR A 463 31.96 2.93 -7.45
CA THR A 463 32.05 1.60 -6.86
C THR A 463 32.92 1.65 -5.60
N ILE A 464 34.02 2.38 -5.64
CA ILE A 464 34.88 2.60 -4.47
C ILE A 464 34.10 3.34 -3.38
N TRP A 465 33.32 4.38 -3.75
CA TRP A 465 32.48 5.08 -2.81
C TRP A 465 31.42 4.18 -2.16
N SER A 466 30.73 3.37 -2.96
CA SER A 466 29.77 2.37 -2.47
C SER A 466 30.41 1.40 -1.47
N GLN A 467 31.65 0.97 -1.76
CA GLN A 467 32.40 0.08 -0.87
C GLN A 467 32.81 0.79 0.44
N GLN A 468 33.15 2.08 0.38
CA GLN A 468 33.41 2.90 1.58
C GLN A 468 32.15 3.04 2.44
N ILE A 469 30.97 3.27 1.84
CA ILE A 469 29.69 3.29 2.56
C ILE A 469 29.51 1.93 3.27
N HIS A 470 29.68 0.83 2.57
CA HIS A 470 29.53 -0.50 3.16
C HIS A 470 30.47 -0.74 4.33
N ASN A 471 31.75 -0.43 4.16
CA ASN A 471 32.79 -0.67 5.17
C ASN A 471 32.66 0.24 6.40
N SER A 472 32.01 1.39 6.27
CA SER A 472 31.82 2.34 7.37
C SER A 472 30.68 1.97 8.32
N ILE A 473 29.70 1.16 7.87
CA ILE A 473 28.53 0.80 8.68
C ILE A 473 28.88 0.12 10.00
N PRO A 474 29.82 -0.86 10.09
CA PRO A 474 30.15 -1.50 11.36
C PRO A 474 30.72 -0.55 12.44
N VAL A 475 31.21 0.62 12.05
CA VAL A 475 31.92 1.56 12.93
C VAL A 475 31.30 2.94 12.99
N TRP A 476 30.10 3.15 12.43
CA TRP A 476 29.52 4.50 12.30
C TRP A 476 29.14 5.15 13.63
N VAL A 477 28.94 4.39 14.69
CA VAL A 477 28.66 4.84 16.06
C VAL A 477 29.92 4.93 16.92
N SER A 478 31.10 4.71 16.32
CA SER A 478 32.39 4.73 17.04
C SER A 478 32.90 6.13 17.30
#